data_b33484b17aaf4ba314946f1dd129e7c8
#
_entry.id   b33484b17aaf4ba314946f1dd129e7c8
#
_cell.length_a   1.000
_cell.length_b   1.000
_cell.length_c   1.000
_cell.angle_alpha   90.00
_cell.angle_beta   90.00
_cell.angle_gamma   90.00
#
_symmetry.space_group_name_H-M   'P 1'
#
loop_
_entity.id
_entity.type
_entity.pdbx_description
1 polymer ?
#
loop_
_entity_poly.entity_id
_entity_poly.type
_entity_poly.pdbx_seq_one_letter_code
_entity_poly.pdbx_strand_id
1 'polypeptide(L)'
;RTENSAFLVDGIVVLITEFAPRPAVLDWAKGLAHDYAMYPVVYVTHAYLYDDGEPSRPGCRHHPATIPQTRDGADGETIWNEWLRDTSNVIATFSGHHVDRFHAESIATTTEGTRIVQCFQNWQKEARGGGGKVRIATFSRNRLWLTLETYDPVTRETSDIVHYFRK
;
A
#
# COMPACT_ATOMS: atom_id res chain seq x y z
N ARG A 1 15.62 9.52 -12.33
CA ARG A 1 14.18 9.39 -12.08
C ARG A 1 13.99 8.99 -10.62
N THR A 2 13.03 9.62 -9.94
CA THR A 2 12.80 9.48 -8.49
C THR A 2 11.51 8.72 -8.17
N GLU A 3 10.98 7.97 -9.16
CA GLU A 3 9.74 7.17 -8.99
C GLU A 3 9.92 6.05 -7.95
N ASN A 4 11.15 5.55 -7.80
CA ASN A 4 11.48 4.51 -6.85
C ASN A 4 12.41 5.11 -5.79
N SER A 5 12.02 5.04 -4.53
CA SER A 5 12.75 5.67 -3.43
C SER A 5 12.48 4.98 -2.09
N ALA A 6 13.39 5.18 -1.15
CA ALA A 6 13.20 4.73 0.22
C ALA A 6 13.71 5.79 1.20
N PHE A 7 13.01 5.91 2.31
CA PHE A 7 13.32 6.87 3.37
C PHE A 7 13.27 6.18 4.73
N LEU A 8 14.20 6.48 5.60
CA LEU A 8 14.11 6.09 7.01
C LEU A 8 13.54 7.25 7.82
N VAL A 9 12.35 7.08 8.37
CA VAL A 9 11.62 8.08 9.14
C VAL A 9 11.20 7.49 10.48
N ASP A 10 11.65 8.03 11.57
CA ASP A 10 11.33 7.58 12.94
C ASP A 10 11.47 6.06 13.14
N GLY A 11 12.50 5.45 12.52
CA GLY A 11 12.75 4.02 12.62
C GLY A 11 11.77 3.15 11.80
N ILE A 12 11.10 3.71 10.81
CA ILE A 12 10.32 3.02 9.78
C ILE A 12 10.95 3.31 8.42
N VAL A 13 11.17 2.28 7.63
CA VAL A 13 11.53 2.43 6.22
C VAL A 13 10.25 2.62 5.41
N VAL A 14 10.11 3.76 4.78
CA VAL A 14 9.06 4.02 3.80
C VAL A 14 9.62 3.71 2.41
N LEU A 15 9.16 2.65 1.79
CA LEU A 15 9.61 2.15 0.49
C LEU A 15 8.54 2.43 -0.56
N ILE A 16 8.90 3.21 -1.57
CA ILE A 16 7.99 3.66 -2.62
C ILE A 16 8.45 3.09 -3.96
N THR A 17 7.54 2.48 -4.71
CA THR A 17 7.81 2.02 -6.08
C THR A 17 6.88 2.68 -7.08
N GLU A 18 7.33 2.66 -8.33
CA GLU A 18 6.56 3.08 -9.49
C GLU A 18 5.21 2.35 -9.59
N PHE A 19 4.33 2.89 -10.40
CA PHE A 19 3.07 2.24 -10.77
C PHE A 19 3.35 0.90 -11.46
N ALA A 20 2.82 -0.20 -10.89
CA ALA A 20 3.10 -1.56 -11.35
C ALA A 20 4.62 -1.80 -11.54
N PRO A 21 5.37 -2.04 -10.46
CA PRO A 21 6.82 -2.08 -10.51
C PRO A 21 7.30 -3.17 -11.46
N ARG A 22 8.24 -2.79 -12.34
CA ARG A 22 8.90 -3.74 -13.23
C ARG A 22 9.72 -4.77 -12.43
N PRO A 23 10.01 -5.95 -12.97
CA PRO A 23 10.73 -6.99 -12.23
C PRO A 23 12.01 -6.51 -11.52
N ALA A 24 12.85 -5.74 -12.21
CA ALA A 24 14.08 -5.19 -11.62
C ALA A 24 13.82 -4.21 -10.46
N VAL A 25 12.70 -3.48 -10.48
CA VAL A 25 12.29 -2.59 -9.40
C VAL A 25 11.75 -3.39 -8.22
N LEU A 26 10.99 -4.44 -8.50
CA LEU A 26 10.49 -5.35 -7.46
C LEU A 26 11.65 -6.07 -6.77
N ASP A 27 12.65 -6.53 -7.52
CA ASP A 27 13.86 -7.15 -6.96
C ASP A 27 14.68 -6.17 -6.11
N TRP A 28 14.80 -4.91 -6.55
CA TRP A 28 15.42 -3.85 -5.74
C TRP A 28 14.66 -3.62 -4.44
N ALA A 29 13.32 -3.57 -4.48
CA ALA A 29 12.48 -3.38 -3.30
C ALA A 29 12.62 -4.54 -2.29
N LYS A 30 12.64 -5.78 -2.77
CA LYS A 30 12.90 -6.99 -1.97
C LYS A 30 14.28 -6.92 -1.30
N GLY A 31 15.32 -6.62 -2.09
CA GLY A 31 16.70 -6.49 -1.60
C GLY A 31 16.80 -5.43 -0.52
N LEU A 32 16.20 -4.26 -0.73
CA LEU A 32 16.20 -3.19 0.26
C LEU A 32 15.46 -3.59 1.54
N ALA A 33 14.28 -4.20 1.45
CA ALA A 33 13.56 -4.69 2.63
C ALA A 33 14.37 -5.73 3.41
N HIS A 34 15.10 -6.60 2.72
CA HIS A 34 16.01 -7.58 3.33
C HIS A 34 17.19 -6.89 4.02
N ASP A 35 17.85 -5.93 3.37
CA ASP A 35 19.01 -5.21 3.92
C ASP A 35 18.63 -4.41 5.18
N TYR A 36 17.38 -3.98 5.27
CA TYR A 36 16.80 -3.28 6.41
C TYR A 36 15.89 -4.17 7.26
N ALA A 37 16.18 -5.47 7.37
CA ALA A 37 15.33 -6.44 8.09
C ALA A 37 15.05 -6.07 9.56
N MET A 38 15.92 -5.29 10.20
CA MET A 38 15.74 -4.81 11.58
C MET A 38 14.72 -3.66 11.71
N TYR A 39 14.29 -3.09 10.60
CA TYR A 39 13.33 -1.99 10.57
C TYR A 39 11.99 -2.44 10.01
N PRO A 40 10.87 -1.97 10.58
CA PRO A 40 9.58 -2.13 9.94
C PRO A 40 9.54 -1.35 8.62
N VAL A 41 8.96 -1.96 7.60
CA VAL A 41 8.80 -1.37 6.26
C VAL A 41 7.33 -1.04 6.02
N VAL A 42 7.08 0.18 5.56
CA VAL A 42 5.80 0.60 4.97
C VAL A 42 6.00 0.66 3.46
N TYR A 43 5.27 -0.16 2.73
CA TYR A 43 5.35 -0.22 1.27
C TYR A 43 4.26 0.64 0.62
N VAL A 44 4.65 1.46 -0.34
CA VAL A 44 3.76 2.37 -1.07
C VAL A 44 3.94 2.15 -2.56
N THR A 45 2.85 1.90 -3.27
CA THR A 45 2.82 1.84 -4.74
C THR A 45 1.48 2.32 -5.26
N HIS A 46 1.35 2.58 -6.56
CA HIS A 46 0.11 3.14 -7.10
C HIS A 46 -1.02 2.11 -7.20
N ALA A 47 -0.74 0.87 -7.62
CA ALA A 47 -1.75 -0.18 -7.81
C ALA A 47 -1.32 -1.49 -7.16
N TYR A 48 -1.79 -1.75 -5.96
CA TYR A 48 -1.55 -3.00 -5.25
C TYR A 48 -2.87 -3.63 -4.78
N LEU A 49 -3.56 -3.01 -3.83
CA LEU A 49 -4.85 -3.50 -3.34
C LEU A 49 -5.97 -3.08 -4.30
N TYR A 50 -6.87 -4.00 -4.59
CA TYR A 50 -8.09 -3.69 -5.32
C TYR A 50 -9.16 -3.15 -4.36
N ASP A 51 -10.24 -2.64 -4.89
CA ASP A 51 -11.32 -2.03 -4.11
C ASP A 51 -12.20 -3.05 -3.35
N ASP A 52 -11.99 -4.34 -3.56
CA ASP A 52 -12.59 -5.43 -2.78
C ASP A 52 -11.77 -5.83 -1.53
N GLY A 53 -10.59 -5.22 -1.33
CA GLY A 53 -9.70 -5.52 -0.22
C GLY A 53 -8.70 -6.66 -0.49
N GLU A 54 -8.69 -7.20 -1.71
CA GLU A 54 -7.73 -8.22 -2.15
C GLU A 54 -6.65 -7.62 -3.06
N PRO A 55 -5.49 -8.24 -3.22
CA PRO A 55 -4.51 -7.81 -4.20
C PRO A 55 -5.11 -7.75 -5.62
N SER A 56 -4.76 -6.72 -6.37
CA SER A 56 -5.22 -6.58 -7.77
C SER A 56 -4.68 -7.72 -8.61
N ARG A 57 -5.52 -8.29 -9.46
CA ARG A 57 -5.29 -9.54 -10.21
C ARG A 57 -5.89 -9.47 -11.60
N PRO A 58 -5.54 -10.39 -12.51
CA PRO A 58 -6.16 -10.45 -13.84
C PRO A 58 -7.69 -10.51 -13.74
N GLY A 59 -8.35 -9.65 -14.54
CA GLY A 59 -9.81 -9.48 -14.53
C GLY A 59 -10.30 -8.31 -13.67
N CYS A 60 -9.47 -7.73 -12.80
CA CYS A 60 -9.79 -6.48 -12.12
C CYS A 60 -9.95 -5.35 -13.14
N ARG A 61 -10.94 -4.49 -12.91
CA ARG A 61 -11.11 -3.28 -13.72
C ARG A 61 -9.92 -2.35 -13.54
N HIS A 62 -9.45 -1.74 -14.64
CA HIS A 62 -8.24 -0.91 -14.67
C HIS A 62 -6.96 -1.65 -14.24
N HIS A 63 -6.90 -2.97 -14.50
CA HIS A 63 -5.70 -3.75 -14.22
C HIS A 63 -4.47 -3.17 -14.94
N PRO A 64 -3.28 -3.09 -14.29
CA PRO A 64 -2.07 -2.51 -14.87
C PRO A 64 -1.71 -3.05 -16.26
N ALA A 65 -1.90 -4.35 -16.52
CA ALA A 65 -1.63 -4.96 -17.82
C ALA A 65 -2.52 -4.43 -18.95
N THR A 66 -3.63 -3.75 -18.67
CA THR A 66 -4.47 -3.10 -19.69
C THR A 66 -3.96 -1.73 -20.11
N ILE A 67 -2.94 -1.23 -19.43
CA ILE A 67 -2.33 0.08 -19.69
C ILE A 67 -0.99 -0.16 -20.39
N PRO A 68 -0.79 0.33 -21.64
CA PRO A 68 0.41 0.01 -22.42
C PRO A 68 1.74 0.29 -21.73
N GLN A 69 1.81 1.34 -20.90
CA GLN A 69 3.03 1.77 -20.21
C GLN A 69 3.39 0.90 -18.99
N THR A 70 2.45 0.11 -18.47
CA THR A 70 2.61 -0.68 -17.24
C THR A 70 2.30 -2.16 -17.40
N ARG A 71 2.01 -2.60 -18.63
CA ARG A 71 1.60 -3.98 -18.94
C ARG A 71 2.60 -5.06 -18.52
N ASP A 72 3.89 -4.72 -18.47
CA ASP A 72 4.99 -5.63 -18.10
C ASP A 72 5.38 -5.49 -16.62
N GLY A 73 4.63 -4.70 -15.85
CA GLY A 73 4.83 -4.51 -14.43
C GLY A 73 4.02 -5.47 -13.57
N ALA A 74 4.45 -5.64 -12.33
CA ALA A 74 3.79 -6.50 -11.36
C ALA A 74 2.43 -5.90 -10.93
N ASP A 75 1.39 -6.72 -10.94
CA ASP A 75 0.12 -6.43 -10.28
C ASP A 75 0.18 -6.76 -8.79
N GLY A 76 -0.92 -6.55 -8.08
CA GLY A 76 -0.96 -6.82 -6.65
C GLY A 76 -0.74 -8.29 -6.31
N GLU A 77 -1.31 -9.22 -7.08
CA GLU A 77 -1.13 -10.65 -6.87
C GLU A 77 0.32 -11.09 -7.07
N THR A 78 0.98 -10.56 -8.09
CA THR A 78 2.42 -10.78 -8.34
C THR A 78 3.28 -10.24 -7.19
N ILE A 79 3.02 -8.99 -6.74
CA ILE A 79 3.73 -8.38 -5.61
C ILE A 79 3.54 -9.20 -4.33
N TRP A 80 2.33 -9.68 -4.08
CA TRP A 80 2.05 -10.54 -2.93
C TRP A 80 2.79 -11.87 -3.03
N ASN A 81 2.63 -12.60 -4.12
CA ASN A 81 3.15 -13.95 -4.28
C ASN A 81 4.69 -14.00 -4.38
N GLU A 82 5.30 -13.00 -5.00
CA GLU A 82 6.75 -12.97 -5.20
C GLU A 82 7.52 -12.26 -4.09
N TRP A 83 6.85 -11.53 -3.21
CA TRP A 83 7.53 -10.77 -2.16
C TRP A 83 6.80 -10.76 -0.83
N LEU A 84 5.63 -10.09 -0.73
CA LEU A 84 5.07 -9.72 0.56
C LEU A 84 4.67 -10.93 1.40
N ARG A 85 4.23 -12.01 0.76
CA ARG A 85 3.84 -13.25 1.43
C ARG A 85 4.96 -13.86 2.28
N ASP A 86 6.21 -13.69 1.86
CA ASP A 86 7.38 -14.32 2.47
C ASP A 86 8.28 -13.30 3.21
N THR A 87 7.77 -12.10 3.50
CA THR A 87 8.48 -11.06 4.24
C THR A 87 8.05 -11.01 5.70
N SER A 88 8.97 -10.67 6.59
CA SER A 88 8.70 -10.56 8.04
C SER A 88 8.65 -9.12 8.54
N ASN A 89 9.15 -8.15 7.79
CA ASN A 89 9.31 -6.78 8.24
C ASN A 89 8.39 -5.76 7.54
N VAL A 90 7.70 -6.12 6.46
CA VAL A 90 6.66 -5.24 5.90
C VAL A 90 5.45 -5.24 6.81
N ILE A 91 5.04 -4.04 7.24
CA ILE A 91 4.01 -3.87 8.26
C ILE A 91 2.71 -3.27 7.75
N ALA A 92 2.79 -2.52 6.66
CA ALA A 92 1.63 -1.95 5.99
C ALA A 92 1.92 -1.72 4.51
N THR A 93 0.87 -1.74 3.69
CA THR A 93 0.89 -1.33 2.29
C THR A 93 -0.12 -0.22 2.05
N PHE A 94 0.25 0.75 1.21
CA PHE A 94 -0.65 1.81 0.79
C PHE A 94 -0.68 1.89 -0.73
N SER A 95 -1.90 1.93 -1.30
CA SER A 95 -2.10 2.02 -2.74
C SER A 95 -3.38 2.81 -3.08
N GLY A 96 -3.58 3.07 -4.37
CA GLY A 96 -4.76 3.75 -4.89
C GLY A 96 -5.18 3.14 -6.23
N HIS A 97 -5.26 3.96 -7.29
CA HIS A 97 -5.54 3.62 -8.68
C HIS A 97 -6.99 3.24 -8.98
N HIS A 98 -7.54 2.20 -8.33
CA HIS A 98 -8.89 1.72 -8.61
C HIS A 98 -9.94 2.73 -8.15
N VAL A 99 -11.10 2.76 -8.82
CA VAL A 99 -12.02 3.92 -8.72
C VAL A 99 -13.47 3.56 -8.42
N ASP A 100 -13.79 2.30 -8.20
CA ASP A 100 -15.17 1.86 -7.98
C ASP A 100 -15.60 1.98 -6.51
N ARG A 101 -14.65 1.96 -5.57
CA ARG A 101 -14.82 2.32 -4.16
C ARG A 101 -13.81 3.41 -3.76
N PHE A 102 -14.04 4.08 -2.65
CA PHE A 102 -13.17 5.17 -2.18
C PHE A 102 -12.02 4.67 -1.31
N HIS A 103 -12.26 3.63 -0.54
CA HIS A 103 -11.24 2.97 0.27
C HIS A 103 -11.61 1.50 0.51
N ALA A 104 -10.61 0.69 0.77
CA ALA A 104 -10.73 -0.68 1.26
C ALA A 104 -9.50 -0.99 2.12
N GLU A 105 -9.70 -1.79 3.15
CA GLU A 105 -8.64 -2.27 4.01
C GLU A 105 -8.80 -3.76 4.26
N SER A 106 -7.67 -4.44 4.39
CA SER A 106 -7.61 -5.84 4.78
C SER A 106 -6.36 -6.15 5.62
N ILE A 107 -6.31 -7.34 6.18
CA ILE A 107 -5.12 -7.85 6.85
C ILE A 107 -4.70 -9.13 6.15
N ALA A 108 -3.50 -9.12 5.56
CA ALA A 108 -2.86 -10.32 5.07
C ALA A 108 -1.93 -10.90 6.13
N THR A 109 -1.79 -12.23 6.14
CA THR A 109 -0.84 -12.92 7.02
C THR A 109 0.22 -13.59 6.16
N THR A 110 1.48 -13.31 6.44
CA THR A 110 2.63 -13.89 5.75
C THR A 110 2.83 -15.36 6.13
N THR A 111 3.70 -16.07 5.41
CA THR A 111 4.07 -17.46 5.73
C THR A 111 4.72 -17.59 7.11
N GLU A 112 5.34 -16.54 7.61
CA GLU A 112 5.92 -16.48 8.96
C GLU A 112 4.94 -16.01 10.05
N GLY A 113 3.67 -15.79 9.70
CA GLY A 113 2.65 -15.36 10.64
C GLY A 113 2.62 -13.84 10.90
N THR A 114 3.44 -13.04 10.23
CA THR A 114 3.41 -11.57 10.34
C THR A 114 2.15 -11.01 9.68
N ARG A 115 1.50 -10.06 10.36
CA ARG A 115 0.29 -9.39 9.84
C ARG A 115 0.66 -8.09 9.14
N ILE A 116 0.24 -7.96 7.89
CA ILE A 116 0.39 -6.76 7.06
C ILE A 116 -0.99 -6.10 6.93
N VAL A 117 -1.11 -4.85 7.36
CA VAL A 117 -2.31 -4.04 7.11
C VAL A 117 -2.23 -3.51 5.68
N GLN A 118 -3.20 -3.87 4.85
CA GLN A 118 -3.26 -3.47 3.45
C GLN A 118 -4.30 -2.38 3.27
N CYS A 119 -3.92 -1.26 2.65
CA CYS A 119 -4.77 -0.08 2.53
C CYS A 119 -4.86 0.37 1.07
N PHE A 120 -6.08 0.58 0.63
CA PHE A 120 -6.40 1.20 -0.65
C PHE A 120 -7.22 2.47 -0.39
N GLN A 121 -6.93 3.56 -1.10
CA GLN A 121 -7.73 4.78 -1.06
C GLN A 121 -7.67 5.55 -2.38
N ASN A 122 -8.83 5.98 -2.87
CA ASN A 122 -8.94 6.82 -4.05
C ASN A 122 -10.29 7.55 -4.11
N TRP A 123 -10.29 8.83 -3.88
CA TRP A 123 -11.49 9.67 -3.91
C TRP A 123 -11.68 10.44 -5.23
N GLN A 124 -10.92 10.12 -6.30
CA GLN A 124 -10.96 10.92 -7.53
C GLN A 124 -12.33 10.97 -8.21
N LYS A 125 -13.24 10.02 -7.97
CA LYS A 125 -14.61 10.02 -8.48
C LYS A 125 -15.62 10.79 -7.61
N GLU A 126 -15.24 11.21 -6.42
CA GLU A 126 -16.08 12.07 -5.63
C GLU A 126 -16.20 13.46 -6.23
N ALA A 127 -17.22 14.21 -5.78
CA ALA A 127 -17.41 15.61 -6.16
C ALA A 127 -16.09 16.40 -5.93
N ARG A 128 -15.71 17.19 -6.91
CA ARG A 128 -14.44 17.96 -6.91
C ARG A 128 -13.18 17.11 -6.73
N GLY A 129 -13.18 15.84 -7.23
CA GLY A 129 -12.04 14.95 -7.14
C GLY A 129 -11.66 14.59 -5.70
N GLY A 130 -12.66 14.45 -4.82
CA GLY A 130 -12.46 14.13 -3.41
C GLY A 130 -12.12 15.31 -2.52
N GLY A 131 -12.10 16.54 -3.04
CA GLY A 131 -11.94 17.77 -2.23
C GLY A 131 -10.60 17.88 -1.48
N GLY A 132 -9.60 17.10 -1.85
CA GLY A 132 -8.29 17.06 -1.18
C GLY A 132 -8.25 16.16 0.07
N LYS A 133 -9.19 15.24 0.22
CA LYS A 133 -9.17 14.23 1.30
C LYS A 133 -7.86 13.47 1.35
N VAL A 134 -7.42 13.16 2.56
CA VAL A 134 -6.21 12.38 2.82
C VAL A 134 -6.50 11.25 3.79
N ARG A 135 -5.80 10.12 3.62
CA ARG A 135 -5.77 9.03 4.59
C ARG A 135 -4.58 9.23 5.50
N ILE A 136 -4.82 9.43 6.78
CA ILE A 136 -3.77 9.59 7.80
C ILE A 136 -3.53 8.23 8.44
N ALA A 137 -2.27 7.82 8.48
CA ALA A 137 -1.83 6.58 9.10
C ALA A 137 -0.96 6.91 10.32
N THR A 138 -1.42 6.55 11.50
CA THR A 138 -0.72 6.78 12.76
C THR A 138 -0.25 5.46 13.35
N PHE A 139 1.07 5.27 13.43
CA PHE A 139 1.69 4.11 14.08
C PHE A 139 1.93 4.40 15.55
N SER A 140 1.56 3.46 16.43
CA SER A 140 1.96 3.52 17.83
C SER A 140 3.48 3.43 17.96
N ARG A 141 4.03 3.95 19.08
CA ARG A 141 5.49 3.95 19.33
C ARG A 141 6.10 2.54 19.27
N ASN A 142 5.39 1.51 19.73
CA ASN A 142 5.81 0.12 19.68
C ASN A 142 5.49 -0.59 18.36
N ARG A 143 4.91 0.12 17.36
CA ARG A 143 4.52 -0.40 16.03
C ARG A 143 3.49 -1.54 16.04
N LEU A 144 2.83 -1.79 17.14
CA LEU A 144 1.81 -2.84 17.26
C LEU A 144 0.42 -2.37 16.82
N TRP A 145 0.15 -1.06 16.88
CA TRP A 145 -1.11 -0.47 16.43
C TRP A 145 -0.91 0.46 15.25
N LEU A 146 -1.82 0.35 14.31
CA LEU A 146 -1.99 1.30 13.20
C LEU A 146 -3.41 1.85 13.28
N THR A 147 -3.54 3.16 13.39
CA THR A 147 -4.81 3.87 13.23
C THR A 147 -4.85 4.50 11.85
N LEU A 148 -5.93 4.27 11.13
CA LEU A 148 -6.23 4.93 9.85
C LEU A 148 -7.43 5.83 10.04
N GLU A 149 -7.37 7.05 9.50
CA GLU A 149 -8.46 7.99 9.51
C GLU A 149 -8.49 8.81 8.22
N THR A 150 -9.68 9.14 7.73
CA THR A 150 -9.86 10.03 6.58
C THR A 150 -10.08 11.44 7.08
N TYR A 151 -9.24 12.38 6.69
CA TYR A 151 -9.39 13.81 6.96
C TYR A 151 -9.88 14.53 5.71
N ASP A 152 -10.97 15.28 5.83
CA ASP A 152 -11.51 16.16 4.81
C ASP A 152 -11.11 17.62 5.12
N PRO A 153 -10.22 18.24 4.33
CA PRO A 153 -9.77 19.61 4.59
C PRO A 153 -10.84 20.67 4.29
N VAL A 154 -11.89 20.31 3.54
CA VAL A 154 -12.99 21.24 3.22
C VAL A 154 -13.93 21.38 4.40
N THR A 155 -14.37 20.28 5.00
CA THR A 155 -15.24 20.28 6.18
C THR A 155 -14.46 20.35 7.48
N ARG A 156 -13.14 20.03 7.46
CA ARG A 156 -12.27 19.88 8.62
C ARG A 156 -12.68 18.75 9.56
N GLU A 157 -13.36 17.77 9.01
CA GLU A 157 -13.85 16.61 9.75
C GLU A 157 -12.95 15.37 9.51
N THR A 158 -12.95 14.49 10.49
CA THR A 158 -12.31 13.18 10.41
C THR A 158 -13.39 12.10 10.39
N SER A 159 -13.26 11.15 9.50
CA SER A 159 -14.16 10.00 9.34
C SER A 159 -13.38 8.68 9.14
N ASP A 160 -14.11 7.57 9.00
CA ASP A 160 -13.58 6.25 8.67
C ASP A 160 -12.39 5.83 9.56
N ILE A 161 -12.53 6.07 10.87
CA ILE A 161 -11.48 5.75 11.84
C ILE A 161 -11.50 4.24 12.10
N VAL A 162 -10.37 3.58 11.84
CA VAL A 162 -10.18 2.16 12.10
C VAL A 162 -8.85 1.92 12.81
N HIS A 163 -8.82 0.90 13.67
CA HIS A 163 -7.65 0.53 14.45
C HIS A 163 -7.26 -0.91 14.15
N TYR A 164 -6.02 -1.13 13.78
CA TYR A 164 -5.46 -2.45 13.51
C TYR A 164 -4.42 -2.82 14.54
N PHE A 165 -4.57 -4.02 15.11
CA PHE A 165 -3.56 -4.64 15.96
C PHE A 165 -2.78 -5.68 15.15
N ARG A 166 -1.46 -5.61 15.22
CA ARG A 166 -0.54 -6.35 14.35
C ARG A 166 0.18 -7.51 15.02
N LYS A 167 -0.24 -7.96 16.16
CA LYS A 167 0.42 -9.10 16.81
C LYS A 167 -0.06 -10.42 16.24
#